data_d87285c1b9d32f11f6b292f37f882e21
#
_entry.id   d87285c1b9d32f11f6b292f37f882e21
#
_cell.length_a   1.000
_cell.length_b   1.000
_cell.length_c   1.000
_cell.angle_alpha   90.00
_cell.angle_beta   90.00
_cell.angle_gamma   90.00
#
_symmetry.space_group_name_H-M   'P 1'
#
loop_
_entity.id
_entity.type
_entity.pdbx_description
1 polymer ?
#
loop_
_entity_poly.entity_id
_entity_poly.type
_entity_poly.pdbx_seq_one_letter_code
_entity_poly.pdbx_strand_id
1 'polypeptide(L)'
;DISISPEARVDRINILNDLVSSGNRIVLTDMRGFLKRLPNVKTFNDSCVEVNVSSSLIYDDFVKRLVEIGYNRCSVVSQMGEFAVRGFVLDIFPINCDNPIRIEFFGDEIESIRYFDVVSQKSISDISSISIIPFSERFGNGDCSLYDYLDFPIVVFKDYEQIKFSYDKMVLDDYEFG
;
A
#
# COMPACT_ATOMS: atom_id res chain seq x y z
N ASP A 1 -17.82 5.60 12.02
CA ASP A 1 -16.80 5.02 11.14
C ASP A 1 -17.23 3.63 10.70
N ILE A 2 -17.72 3.53 9.47
CA ILE A 2 -17.89 2.21 8.83
C ILE A 2 -16.48 1.65 8.69
N SER A 3 -16.13 0.65 9.48
CA SER A 3 -14.82 0.00 9.40
C SER A 3 -14.69 -0.65 8.03
N ILE A 4 -13.82 -0.09 7.20
CA ILE A 4 -13.48 -0.67 5.89
C ILE A 4 -12.87 -2.06 6.14
N SER A 5 -13.31 -3.08 5.39
CA SER A 5 -12.74 -4.42 5.51
C SER A 5 -11.23 -4.40 5.20
N PRO A 6 -10.43 -5.29 5.79
CA PRO A 6 -9.00 -5.38 5.50
C PRO A 6 -8.72 -5.54 4.01
N GLU A 7 -9.52 -6.35 3.30
CA GLU A 7 -9.38 -6.58 1.85
C GLU A 7 -9.61 -5.29 1.06
N ALA A 8 -10.69 -4.55 1.35
CA ALA A 8 -10.98 -3.30 0.65
C ALA A 8 -9.92 -2.21 0.91
N ARG A 9 -9.20 -2.29 2.05
CA ARG A 9 -8.06 -1.41 2.32
C ARG A 9 -6.87 -1.78 1.46
N VAL A 10 -6.55 -3.08 1.37
CA VAL A 10 -5.47 -3.58 0.51
C VAL A 10 -5.71 -3.20 -0.95
N ASP A 11 -6.92 -3.45 -1.45
CA ASP A 11 -7.31 -3.09 -2.83
C ASP A 11 -7.11 -1.60 -3.11
N ARG A 12 -7.51 -0.74 -2.17
CA ARG A 12 -7.36 0.71 -2.31
C ARG A 12 -5.89 1.13 -2.37
N ILE A 13 -5.05 0.60 -1.51
CA ILE A 13 -3.61 0.93 -1.51
C ILE A 13 -2.95 0.45 -2.81
N ASN A 14 -3.31 -0.74 -3.30
CA ASN A 14 -2.84 -1.23 -4.58
C ASN A 14 -3.27 -0.31 -5.74
N ILE A 15 -4.52 0.18 -5.72
CA ILE A 15 -4.99 1.17 -6.71
C ILE A 15 -4.17 2.47 -6.61
N LEU A 16 -3.89 3.00 -5.41
CA LEU A 16 -3.04 4.18 -5.27
C LEU A 16 -1.63 3.95 -5.81
N ASN A 17 -1.04 2.80 -5.55
CA ASN A 17 0.25 2.39 -6.09
C ASN A 17 0.22 2.32 -7.62
N ASP A 18 -0.84 1.79 -8.20
CA ASP A 18 -1.02 1.77 -9.64
C ASP A 18 -1.18 3.19 -10.23
N LEU A 19 -1.86 4.09 -9.53
CA LEU A 19 -2.08 5.46 -9.99
C LEU A 19 -0.80 6.29 -10.02
N VAL A 20 0.14 6.08 -9.11
CA VAL A 20 1.43 6.78 -9.10
C VAL A 20 2.43 6.21 -10.11
N SER A 21 2.20 5.00 -10.63
CA SER A 21 3.03 4.44 -11.70
C SER A 21 2.68 5.10 -13.05
N SER A 22 3.59 5.10 -14.01
CA SER A 22 3.34 5.65 -15.36
C SER A 22 2.38 4.77 -16.17
N GLY A 23 1.52 5.39 -17.00
CA GLY A 23 0.67 4.67 -17.97
C GLY A 23 -0.73 5.27 -18.16
N ASN A 24 -1.36 4.94 -19.29
CA ASN A 24 -2.74 5.33 -19.57
C ASN A 24 -3.71 4.43 -18.79
N ARG A 25 -4.71 5.02 -18.14
CA ARG A 25 -5.65 4.31 -17.28
C ARG A 25 -7.07 4.81 -17.45
N ILE A 26 -8.01 3.93 -17.14
CA ILE A 26 -9.42 4.27 -16.94
C ILE A 26 -9.73 3.97 -15.48
N VAL A 27 -10.10 5.00 -14.72
CA VAL A 27 -10.51 4.88 -13.32
C VAL A 27 -12.02 4.99 -13.24
N LEU A 28 -12.67 3.98 -12.69
CA LEU A 28 -14.10 3.99 -12.40
C LEU A 28 -14.29 4.18 -10.89
N THR A 29 -15.05 5.18 -10.51
CA THR A 29 -15.32 5.47 -9.11
C THR A 29 -16.72 6.03 -8.91
N ASP A 30 -17.26 5.90 -7.72
CA ASP A 30 -18.44 6.63 -7.30
C ASP A 30 -18.07 8.01 -6.69
N MET A 31 -19.07 8.79 -6.31
CA MET A 31 -18.85 10.11 -5.72
C MET A 31 -18.08 10.04 -4.39
N ARG A 32 -18.29 9.00 -3.59
CA ARG A 32 -17.57 8.82 -2.31
C ARG A 32 -16.08 8.54 -2.53
N GLY A 33 -15.76 7.66 -3.48
CA GLY A 33 -14.38 7.37 -3.87
C GLY A 33 -13.69 8.58 -4.48
N PHE A 34 -14.39 9.35 -5.32
CA PHE A 34 -13.86 10.55 -5.95
C PHE A 34 -13.53 11.66 -4.93
N LEU A 35 -14.38 11.86 -3.92
CA LEU A 35 -14.22 12.88 -2.88
C LEU A 35 -13.36 12.40 -1.69
N LYS A 36 -12.99 11.13 -1.65
CA LYS A 36 -12.19 10.58 -0.56
C LYS A 36 -10.88 11.34 -0.42
N ARG A 37 -10.59 11.76 0.80
CA ARG A 37 -9.27 12.30 1.14
C ARG A 37 -8.22 11.21 1.13
N LEU A 38 -7.14 11.46 0.40
CA LEU A 38 -6.04 10.54 0.17
C LEU A 38 -4.75 11.13 0.75
N PRO A 39 -3.75 10.30 1.08
CA PRO A 39 -2.44 10.79 1.45
C PRO A 39 -1.84 11.62 0.32
N ASN A 40 -0.92 12.52 0.62
CA ASN A 40 -0.18 13.25 -0.40
C ASN A 40 0.62 12.27 -1.28
N VAL A 41 0.59 12.47 -2.60
CA VAL A 41 1.25 11.59 -3.60
C VAL A 41 2.73 11.40 -3.28
N LYS A 42 3.44 12.50 -2.94
CA LYS A 42 4.85 12.43 -2.54
C LYS A 42 5.03 11.61 -1.27
N THR A 43 4.20 11.86 -0.25
CA THR A 43 4.26 11.12 1.02
C THR A 43 4.00 9.63 0.81
N PHE A 44 3.06 9.29 -0.09
CA PHE A 44 2.82 7.90 -0.47
C PHE A 44 4.06 7.27 -1.10
N ASN A 45 4.64 7.91 -2.11
CA ASN A 45 5.85 7.43 -2.80
C ASN A 45 7.05 7.31 -1.84
N ASP A 46 7.26 8.32 -0.99
CA ASP A 46 8.34 8.31 0.01
C ASP A 46 8.13 7.21 1.09
N SER A 47 6.90 6.67 1.19
CA SER A 47 6.58 5.58 2.10
C SER A 47 6.82 4.18 1.49
N CYS A 48 6.97 4.09 0.19
CA CYS A 48 7.41 2.86 -0.47
C CYS A 48 8.89 2.61 -0.18
N VAL A 49 9.26 1.34 0.00
CA VAL A 49 10.65 0.94 0.27
C VAL A 49 11.15 0.04 -0.85
N GLU A 50 12.13 0.56 -1.60
CA GLU A 50 12.81 -0.23 -2.62
C GLU A 50 13.89 -1.10 -1.98
N VAL A 51 13.81 -2.41 -2.25
CA VAL A 51 14.75 -3.41 -1.73
C VAL A 51 15.42 -4.09 -2.91
N ASN A 52 16.75 -4.00 -2.99
CA ASN A 52 17.53 -4.56 -4.08
C ASN A 52 18.66 -5.43 -3.55
N VAL A 53 18.93 -6.57 -4.18
CA VAL A 53 20.09 -7.41 -3.86
C VAL A 53 21.38 -6.61 -4.05
N SER A 54 22.34 -6.79 -3.17
CA SER A 54 23.63 -6.08 -3.11
C SER A 54 23.51 -4.58 -2.83
N SER A 55 22.32 -4.08 -2.43
CA SER A 55 22.20 -2.74 -1.88
C SER A 55 22.41 -2.75 -0.36
N SER A 56 22.83 -1.61 0.18
CA SER A 56 22.93 -1.41 1.62
C SER A 56 21.64 -0.80 2.15
N LEU A 57 21.05 -1.46 3.14
CA LEU A 57 19.87 -0.99 3.85
C LEU A 57 20.08 -1.24 5.34
N ILE A 58 20.17 -0.15 6.15
CA ILE A 58 20.38 -0.27 7.59
C ILE A 58 19.24 -1.12 8.18
N TYR A 59 19.60 -2.31 8.66
CA TYR A 59 18.65 -3.34 9.07
C TYR A 59 17.65 -2.85 10.13
N ASP A 60 18.13 -2.21 11.19
CA ASP A 60 17.27 -1.73 12.27
C ASP A 60 16.32 -0.61 11.82
N ASP A 61 16.76 0.25 10.91
CA ASP A 61 15.92 1.33 10.36
C ASP A 61 14.87 0.77 9.42
N PHE A 62 15.21 -0.26 8.65
CA PHE A 62 14.23 -0.95 7.82
C PHE A 62 13.13 -1.64 8.65
N VAL A 63 13.49 -2.31 9.73
CA VAL A 63 12.52 -2.91 10.66
C VAL A 63 11.58 -1.85 11.26
N LYS A 64 12.11 -0.69 11.69
CA LYS A 64 11.29 0.43 12.17
C LYS A 64 10.38 0.95 11.07
N ARG A 65 10.92 1.12 9.86
CA ARG A 65 10.17 1.62 8.71
C ARG A 65 8.97 0.73 8.37
N LEU A 66 9.11 -0.60 8.43
CA LEU A 66 7.99 -1.52 8.23
C LEU A 66 6.84 -1.28 9.22
N VAL A 67 7.15 -1.04 10.50
CA VAL A 67 6.13 -0.70 11.50
C VAL A 67 5.47 0.65 11.20
N GLU A 68 6.25 1.65 10.81
CA GLU A 68 5.74 2.99 10.47
C GLU A 68 4.77 2.95 9.29
N ILE A 69 5.07 2.16 8.26
CA ILE A 69 4.21 2.00 7.06
C ILE A 69 3.07 0.99 7.27
N GLY A 70 2.90 0.50 8.50
CA GLY A 70 1.71 -0.22 8.96
C GLY A 70 1.81 -1.73 8.99
N TYR A 71 2.98 -2.34 8.75
CA TYR A 71 3.15 -3.78 8.86
C TYR A 71 3.19 -4.23 10.33
N ASN A 72 2.59 -5.39 10.60
CA ASN A 72 2.52 -5.98 11.92
C ASN A 72 3.65 -6.98 12.14
N ARG A 73 4.40 -6.82 13.23
CA ARG A 73 5.42 -7.78 13.61
C ARG A 73 4.80 -9.03 14.23
N CYS A 74 5.19 -10.20 13.74
CA CYS A 74 4.74 -11.51 14.22
C CYS A 74 5.94 -12.48 14.40
N SER A 75 5.66 -13.69 14.87
CA SER A 75 6.68 -14.73 15.00
C SER A 75 6.89 -15.53 13.70
N VAL A 76 5.82 -15.70 12.91
CA VAL A 76 5.81 -16.39 11.62
C VAL A 76 4.82 -15.67 10.71
N VAL A 77 5.26 -15.31 9.52
CA VAL A 77 4.41 -14.65 8.52
C VAL A 77 3.39 -15.63 7.95
N SER A 78 2.12 -15.24 7.96
CA SER A 78 0.99 -16.07 7.52
C SER A 78 0.02 -15.33 6.60
N GLN A 79 -0.04 -13.99 6.66
CA GLN A 79 -0.95 -13.19 5.86
C GLN A 79 -0.32 -11.85 5.45
N MET A 80 -0.90 -11.22 4.44
CA MET A 80 -0.48 -9.90 3.96
C MET A 80 -0.43 -8.88 5.08
N GLY A 81 0.58 -7.99 5.06
CA GLY A 81 0.78 -6.97 6.08
C GLY A 81 1.53 -7.45 7.33
N GLU A 82 2.01 -8.68 7.34
CA GLU A 82 2.84 -9.22 8.42
C GLU A 82 4.32 -9.25 8.06
N PHE A 83 5.18 -9.09 9.08
CA PHE A 83 6.60 -9.36 8.97
C PHE A 83 7.16 -10.06 10.21
N ALA A 84 8.20 -10.86 10.04
CA ALA A 84 8.90 -11.58 11.09
C ALA A 84 10.42 -11.39 10.96
N VAL A 85 11.09 -11.33 12.12
CA VAL A 85 12.54 -11.09 12.20
C VAL A 85 13.18 -12.28 12.91
N ARG A 86 14.20 -12.90 12.30
CA ARG A 86 14.96 -14.02 12.84
C ARG A 86 16.46 -13.82 12.57
N GLY A 87 17.15 -13.18 13.50
CA GLY A 87 18.54 -12.79 13.30
C GLY A 87 18.64 -11.80 12.13
N PHE A 88 19.43 -12.13 11.13
CA PHE A 88 19.58 -11.32 9.90
C PHE A 88 18.66 -11.77 8.75
N VAL A 89 17.60 -12.52 9.06
CA VAL A 89 16.56 -12.92 8.11
C VAL A 89 15.29 -12.18 8.44
N LEU A 90 14.71 -11.52 7.45
CA LEU A 90 13.44 -10.82 7.54
C LEU A 90 12.45 -11.42 6.54
N ASP A 91 11.37 -11.98 7.06
CA ASP A 91 10.23 -12.44 6.28
C ASP A 91 9.16 -11.36 6.28
N ILE A 92 8.58 -11.03 5.13
CA ILE A 92 7.50 -10.06 5.00
C ILE A 92 6.51 -10.52 3.95
N PHE A 93 5.21 -10.27 4.17
CA PHE A 93 4.19 -10.47 3.15
C PHE A 93 3.67 -9.12 2.66
N PRO A 94 4.28 -8.57 1.60
CA PRO A 94 3.82 -7.32 1.01
C PRO A 94 2.42 -7.47 0.43
N ILE A 95 1.63 -6.39 0.47
CA ILE A 95 0.24 -6.42 -0.02
C ILE A 95 0.12 -6.38 -1.55
N ASN A 96 1.21 -6.05 -2.22
CA ASN A 96 1.33 -6.05 -3.68
C ASN A 96 1.96 -7.34 -4.24
N CYS A 97 2.01 -8.41 -3.43
CA CYS A 97 2.58 -9.69 -3.82
C CYS A 97 1.64 -10.84 -3.50
N ASP A 98 1.63 -11.87 -4.35
CA ASP A 98 0.85 -13.10 -4.12
C ASP A 98 1.51 -14.02 -3.07
N ASN A 99 2.82 -13.90 -2.89
CA ASN A 99 3.60 -14.69 -1.94
C ASN A 99 4.45 -13.79 -1.05
N PRO A 100 4.72 -14.21 0.20
CA PRO A 100 5.67 -13.51 1.04
C PRO A 100 7.09 -13.64 0.51
N ILE A 101 7.94 -12.70 0.93
CA ILE A 101 9.35 -12.65 0.59
C ILE A 101 10.20 -12.87 1.85
N ARG A 102 11.35 -13.48 1.65
CA ARG A 102 12.44 -13.62 2.61
C ARG A 102 13.62 -12.81 2.14
N ILE A 103 14.10 -11.91 2.98
CA ILE A 103 15.27 -11.08 2.75
C ILE A 103 16.36 -11.53 3.71
N GLU A 104 17.51 -11.90 3.18
CA GLU A 104 18.69 -12.26 3.98
C GLU A 104 19.70 -11.12 3.94
N PHE A 105 20.20 -10.78 5.11
CA PHE A 105 21.18 -9.70 5.29
C PHE A 105 22.54 -10.25 5.72
N PHE A 106 23.59 -9.62 5.22
CA PHE A 106 24.94 -9.73 5.76
C PHE A 106 25.35 -8.36 6.30
N GLY A 107 25.20 -8.14 7.62
CA GLY A 107 25.23 -6.80 8.19
C GLY A 107 24.07 -5.95 7.67
N ASP A 108 24.39 -4.84 7.02
CA ASP A 108 23.42 -3.96 6.37
C ASP A 108 23.31 -4.19 4.84
N GLU A 109 24.02 -5.17 4.30
CA GLU A 109 23.95 -5.54 2.88
C GLU A 109 22.88 -6.61 2.66
N ILE A 110 22.06 -6.46 1.61
CA ILE A 110 21.06 -7.44 1.21
C ILE A 110 21.74 -8.50 0.36
N GLU A 111 21.88 -9.71 0.92
CA GLU A 111 22.53 -10.84 0.28
C GLU A 111 21.60 -11.56 -0.70
N SER A 112 20.34 -11.76 -0.31
CA SER A 112 19.35 -12.42 -1.16
C SER A 112 17.93 -11.97 -0.86
N ILE A 113 17.07 -12.05 -1.88
CA ILE A 113 15.62 -11.85 -1.79
C ILE A 113 14.95 -13.00 -2.51
N ARG A 114 13.98 -13.66 -1.88
CA ARG A 114 13.26 -14.79 -2.49
C ARG A 114 11.81 -14.85 -2.07
N TYR A 115 10.94 -15.26 -2.97
CA TYR A 115 9.58 -15.67 -2.61
C TYR A 115 9.60 -17.00 -1.87
N PHE A 116 8.69 -17.19 -0.91
CA PHE A 116 8.50 -18.46 -0.24
C PHE A 116 7.01 -18.78 -0.06
N ASP A 117 6.71 -20.07 0.09
CA ASP A 117 5.35 -20.54 0.33
C ASP A 117 5.00 -20.46 1.82
N VAL A 118 3.86 -19.86 2.13
CA VAL A 118 3.39 -19.61 3.51
C VAL A 118 3.28 -20.90 4.32
N VAL A 119 2.78 -21.98 3.72
CA VAL A 119 2.45 -23.22 4.42
C VAL A 119 3.71 -24.07 4.65
N SER A 120 4.46 -24.30 3.58
CA SER A 120 5.66 -25.15 3.64
C SER A 120 6.91 -24.40 4.10
N GLN A 121 6.89 -23.06 4.09
CA GLN A 121 8.03 -22.18 4.39
C GLN A 121 9.23 -22.38 3.44
N LYS A 122 9.02 -23.05 2.31
CA LYS A 122 10.07 -23.33 1.30
C LYS A 122 10.15 -22.19 0.29
N SER A 123 11.38 -21.90 -0.14
CA SER A 123 11.64 -20.94 -1.22
C SER A 123 10.99 -21.40 -2.51
N ILE A 124 10.41 -20.43 -3.25
CA ILE A 124 9.78 -20.60 -4.55
C ILE A 124 10.74 -20.16 -5.65
N SER A 125 11.21 -18.91 -5.58
CA SER A 125 12.09 -18.31 -6.58
C SER A 125 12.87 -17.14 -6.00
N ASP A 126 14.07 -16.91 -6.53
CA ASP A 126 14.87 -15.73 -6.22
C ASP A 126 14.39 -14.53 -7.07
N ILE A 127 14.53 -13.32 -6.50
CA ILE A 127 14.28 -12.06 -7.18
C ILE A 127 15.43 -11.09 -6.89
N SER A 128 15.66 -10.15 -7.82
CA SER A 128 16.73 -9.15 -7.66
C SER A 128 16.29 -7.89 -6.94
N SER A 129 15.02 -7.57 -7.00
CA SER A 129 14.44 -6.35 -6.41
C SER A 129 12.96 -6.47 -6.14
N ILE A 130 12.48 -5.66 -5.20
CA ILE A 130 11.06 -5.52 -4.89
C ILE A 130 10.77 -4.15 -4.28
N SER A 131 9.60 -3.60 -4.60
CA SER A 131 9.04 -2.43 -3.94
C SER A 131 8.03 -2.88 -2.88
N ILE A 132 8.26 -2.51 -1.63
CA ILE A 132 7.35 -2.75 -0.51
C ILE A 132 6.50 -1.50 -0.33
N ILE A 133 5.23 -1.61 -0.62
CA ILE A 133 4.28 -0.50 -0.48
C ILE A 133 3.67 -0.50 0.93
N PRO A 134 3.22 0.67 1.44
CA PRO A 134 2.65 0.77 2.79
C PRO A 134 1.36 -0.06 2.95
N PHE A 135 1.15 -0.59 4.15
CA PHE A 135 -0.06 -1.32 4.53
C PHE A 135 -1.15 -0.41 5.11
N SER A 136 -0.85 0.86 5.33
CA SER A 136 -1.76 1.84 5.92
C SER A 136 -1.86 3.09 5.05
N GLU A 137 -3.07 3.64 4.91
CA GLU A 137 -3.31 4.95 4.29
C GLU A 137 -3.12 6.12 5.28
N ARG A 138 -2.80 5.82 6.56
CA ARG A 138 -2.76 6.81 7.64
C ARG A 138 -1.45 7.59 7.75
N PHE A 139 -0.66 7.63 6.66
CA PHE A 139 0.51 8.49 6.63
C PHE A 139 0.20 9.76 5.83
N GLY A 140 0.33 10.88 6.50
CA GLY A 140 0.00 12.20 5.98
C GLY A 140 -1.39 12.70 6.37
N ASN A 141 -1.66 13.93 6.07
CA ASN A 141 -2.84 14.66 6.55
C ASN A 141 -4.11 14.42 5.72
N GLY A 142 -4.07 13.55 4.70
CA GLY A 142 -5.21 13.34 3.81
C GLY A 142 -5.57 14.59 3.01
N ASP A 143 -4.59 15.34 2.52
CA ASP A 143 -4.79 16.65 1.90
C ASP A 143 -5.07 16.57 0.40
N CYS A 144 -4.89 15.37 -0.21
CA CYS A 144 -5.10 15.13 -1.63
C CYS A 144 -6.44 14.46 -1.92
N SER A 145 -6.87 14.57 -3.16
CA SER A 145 -8.01 13.89 -3.74
C SER A 145 -7.55 12.89 -4.80
N LEU A 146 -8.47 12.09 -5.34
CA LEU A 146 -8.16 11.22 -6.48
C LEU A 146 -7.63 12.01 -7.69
N TYR A 147 -8.10 13.26 -7.87
CA TYR A 147 -7.65 14.11 -8.97
C TYR A 147 -6.14 14.42 -8.91
N ASP A 148 -5.59 14.56 -7.70
CA ASP A 148 -4.16 14.84 -7.50
C ASP A 148 -3.25 13.65 -7.84
N TYR A 149 -3.81 12.45 -7.94
CA TYR A 149 -3.12 11.22 -8.37
C TYR A 149 -3.15 11.00 -9.88
N LEU A 150 -3.85 11.85 -10.62
CA LEU A 150 -4.07 11.70 -12.06
C LEU A 150 -3.37 12.84 -12.81
N ASP A 151 -2.65 12.49 -13.87
CA ASP A 151 -1.96 13.47 -14.72
C ASP A 151 -2.92 13.92 -15.84
N PHE A 152 -3.43 15.14 -15.74
CA PHE A 152 -4.37 15.77 -16.69
C PHE A 152 -5.56 14.86 -17.09
N PRO A 153 -6.37 14.37 -16.12
CA PRO A 153 -7.43 13.42 -16.43
C PRO A 153 -8.58 14.04 -17.21
N ILE A 154 -9.18 13.25 -18.09
CA ILE A 154 -10.50 13.54 -18.65
C ILE A 154 -11.55 12.94 -17.71
N VAL A 155 -12.35 13.79 -17.06
CA VAL A 155 -13.40 13.34 -16.14
C VAL A 155 -14.73 13.27 -16.87
N VAL A 156 -15.36 12.09 -16.85
CA VAL A 156 -16.66 11.85 -17.45
C VAL A 156 -17.68 11.53 -16.36
N PHE A 157 -18.69 12.36 -16.22
CA PHE A 157 -19.79 12.11 -15.30
C PHE A 157 -20.93 11.40 -16.03
N LYS A 158 -21.28 10.20 -15.55
CA LYS A 158 -22.44 9.45 -16.02
C LYS A 158 -23.60 9.71 -15.07
N ASP A 159 -24.76 10.12 -15.60
CA ASP A 159 -25.96 10.39 -14.81
C ASP A 159 -25.77 11.51 -13.77
N TYR A 160 -25.56 12.73 -14.28
CA TYR A 160 -25.25 13.91 -13.47
C TYR A 160 -26.28 14.17 -12.35
N GLU A 161 -27.58 13.97 -12.61
CA GLU A 161 -28.62 14.20 -11.61
C GLU A 161 -28.50 13.23 -10.41
N GLN A 162 -28.16 11.98 -10.68
CA GLN A 162 -27.94 11.00 -9.63
C GLN A 162 -26.66 11.29 -8.84
N ILE A 163 -25.62 11.74 -9.52
CA ILE A 163 -24.37 12.17 -8.86
C ILE A 163 -24.65 13.35 -7.94
N LYS A 164 -25.36 14.36 -8.41
CA LYS A 164 -25.75 15.53 -7.62
C LYS A 164 -26.58 15.11 -6.39
N PHE A 165 -27.58 14.27 -6.58
CA PHE A 165 -28.40 13.73 -5.48
C PHE A 165 -27.53 12.99 -4.43
N SER A 166 -26.58 12.18 -4.88
CA SER A 166 -25.66 11.45 -3.99
C SER A 166 -24.75 12.39 -3.22
N TYR A 167 -24.24 13.44 -3.87
CA TYR A 167 -23.44 14.49 -3.24
C TYR A 167 -24.23 15.26 -2.17
N ASP A 168 -25.42 15.74 -2.53
CA ASP A 168 -26.29 16.51 -1.62
C ASP A 168 -26.64 15.67 -0.37
N LYS A 169 -26.90 14.35 -0.55
CA LYS A 169 -27.14 13.43 0.55
C LYS A 169 -25.90 13.27 1.43
N MET A 170 -24.71 13.13 0.87
CA MET A 170 -23.47 13.01 1.64
C MET A 170 -23.19 14.25 2.48
N VAL A 171 -23.43 15.44 1.92
CA VAL A 171 -23.26 16.71 2.63
C VAL A 171 -24.24 16.82 3.80
N LEU A 172 -25.48 16.35 3.64
CA LEU A 172 -26.48 16.33 4.73
C LEU A 172 -26.08 15.34 5.82
N ASP A 173 -25.63 14.12 5.46
CA ASP A 173 -25.18 13.12 6.42
C ASP A 173 -23.97 13.63 7.25
N ASP A 174 -23.03 14.34 6.65
CA ASP A 174 -21.88 14.92 7.35
C ASP A 174 -22.31 16.07 8.31
N TYR A 175 -23.38 16.81 7.99
CA TYR A 175 -23.91 17.85 8.88
C TYR A 175 -24.69 17.28 10.08
N GLU A 176 -25.28 16.09 9.94
CA GLU A 176 -26.03 15.43 11.04
C GLU A 176 -25.14 14.65 12.01
N PHE A 177 -23.92 14.27 11.61
CA PHE A 177 -23.00 13.42 12.38
C PHE A 177 -21.63 14.05 12.65
N GLY A 178 -21.41 15.34 12.33
CA GLY A 178 -20.18 16.11 12.51
C GLY A 178 -20.04 16.83 13.89
#